data_df29354c40e6999fbe58451d2443fdf9
#
_entry.id   df29354c40e6999fbe58451d2443fdf9
#
_cell.length_a   1.000
_cell.length_b   1.000
_cell.length_c   1.000
_cell.angle_alpha   90.00
_cell.angle_beta   90.00
_cell.angle_gamma   90.00
#
_symmetry.space_group_name_H-M   'P 1'
#
loop_
_entity.id
_entity.type
_entity.pdbx_description
1 polymer ?
#
loop_
_entity_poly.entity_id
_entity_poly.type
_entity_poly.pdbx_seq_one_letter_code
_entity_poly.pdbx_strand_id
1 'polypeptide(L)'
;MFQLLLETSKQRENRKAQLLKSLEIKEFFEWGSIRINERTCQGLECELCIKACPTKALYWRDGKVGIVEDLCVYCGACVLCCIVDDCVEISRKRKDGAMERFSKPWEVIQLCNKVNTRRRHKRVESLFPNPEDYLKRYRRLRIF
;
A
#
# COMPACT_ATOMS: atom_id res chain seq x y z
N MET A 1 0.47 -12.01 -33.08
CA MET A 1 1.12 -12.21 -31.77
C MET A 1 1.01 -10.98 -30.85
N PHE A 2 1.30 -9.80 -31.33
CA PHE A 2 1.14 -8.55 -30.56
C PHE A 2 -0.30 -8.27 -30.13
N GLN A 3 -1.29 -8.52 -30.98
CA GLN A 3 -2.72 -8.34 -30.68
C GLN A 3 -3.20 -9.26 -29.55
N LEU A 4 -2.75 -10.52 -29.53
CA LEU A 4 -3.06 -11.48 -28.47
C LEU A 4 -2.49 -11.06 -27.10
N LEU A 5 -1.31 -10.47 -27.07
CA LEU A 5 -0.71 -9.95 -25.84
C LEU A 5 -1.44 -8.71 -25.33
N LEU A 6 -1.89 -7.85 -26.23
CA LEU A 6 -2.70 -6.66 -25.88
C LEU A 6 -4.09 -7.05 -25.36
N GLU A 7 -4.72 -8.04 -25.98
CA GLU A 7 -6.02 -8.56 -25.55
C GLU A 7 -5.93 -9.23 -24.17
N THR A 8 -4.90 -10.03 -23.93
CA THR A 8 -4.67 -10.66 -22.62
C THR A 8 -4.37 -9.63 -21.54
N SER A 9 -3.62 -8.56 -21.86
CA SER A 9 -3.36 -7.46 -20.95
C SER A 9 -4.65 -6.71 -20.58
N LYS A 10 -5.47 -6.35 -21.56
CA LYS A 10 -6.78 -5.71 -21.34
C LYS A 10 -7.74 -6.59 -20.55
N GLN A 11 -7.75 -7.89 -20.81
CA GLN A 11 -8.56 -8.84 -20.06
C GLN A 11 -8.13 -8.92 -18.58
N ARG A 12 -6.82 -8.88 -18.31
CA ARG A 12 -6.28 -8.84 -16.94
C ARG A 12 -6.68 -7.55 -16.22
N GLU A 13 -6.56 -6.40 -16.86
CA GLU A 13 -6.95 -5.11 -16.29
C GLU A 13 -8.46 -5.08 -15.98
N ASN A 14 -9.29 -5.56 -16.88
CA ASN A 14 -10.74 -5.65 -16.68
C ASN A 14 -11.10 -6.60 -15.54
N ARG A 15 -10.44 -7.74 -15.46
CA ARG A 15 -10.64 -8.72 -14.39
C ARG A 15 -10.22 -8.15 -13.03
N LYS A 16 -9.09 -7.48 -12.98
CA LYS A 16 -8.61 -6.78 -11.77
C LYS A 16 -9.60 -5.73 -11.33
N ALA A 17 -10.06 -4.87 -12.24
CA ALA A 17 -11.04 -3.83 -11.95
C ALA A 17 -12.35 -4.41 -11.40
N GLN A 18 -12.84 -5.51 -11.96
CA GLN A 18 -14.04 -6.20 -11.47
C GLN A 18 -13.86 -6.77 -10.07
N LEU A 19 -12.72 -7.40 -9.79
CA LEU A 19 -12.40 -7.97 -8.49
C LEU A 19 -12.27 -6.89 -7.41
N LEU A 20 -11.60 -5.80 -7.71
CA LEU A 20 -11.43 -4.67 -6.78
C LEU A 20 -12.75 -3.92 -6.55
N LYS A 21 -13.59 -3.80 -7.55
CA LYS A 21 -14.91 -3.20 -7.43
C LYS A 21 -15.82 -4.00 -6.49
N SER A 22 -15.78 -5.32 -6.57
CA SER A 22 -16.54 -6.20 -5.67
C SER A 22 -16.12 -6.07 -4.20
N LEU A 23 -14.86 -5.70 -3.95
CA LEU A 23 -14.30 -5.47 -2.62
C LEU A 23 -14.40 -4.01 -2.16
N GLU A 24 -14.96 -3.11 -2.99
CA GLU A 24 -15.03 -1.66 -2.74
C GLU A 24 -13.67 -0.99 -2.50
N ILE A 25 -12.62 -1.53 -3.08
CA ILE A 25 -11.25 -1.04 -2.93
C ILE A 25 -10.85 -0.19 -4.13
N LYS A 26 -10.30 1.00 -3.86
CA LYS A 26 -9.77 1.90 -4.88
C LYS A 26 -8.28 1.67 -5.08
N GLU A 27 -7.83 1.69 -6.33
CA GLU A 27 -6.42 1.69 -6.66
C GLU A 27 -5.81 3.09 -6.49
N PHE A 28 -4.73 3.17 -5.72
CA PHE A 28 -3.98 4.41 -5.49
C PHE A 28 -2.67 4.48 -6.25
N PHE A 29 -2.24 3.37 -6.84
CA PHE A 29 -0.93 3.24 -7.46
C PHE A 29 -1.07 2.89 -8.93
N GLU A 30 -0.26 3.57 -9.76
CA GLU A 30 -0.23 3.38 -11.20
C GLU A 30 0.48 2.08 -11.58
N TRP A 31 1.51 1.72 -10.80
CA TRP A 31 2.31 0.52 -10.99
C TRP A 31 2.79 0.00 -9.64
N GLY A 32 2.99 -1.29 -9.56
CA GLY A 32 3.57 -1.89 -8.39
C GLY A 32 4.13 -3.28 -8.65
N SER A 33 4.99 -3.73 -7.76
CA SER A 33 5.48 -5.09 -7.69
C SER A 33 5.67 -5.50 -6.24
N ILE A 34 5.49 -6.79 -5.98
CA ILE A 34 5.68 -7.39 -4.67
C ILE A 34 6.52 -8.66 -4.82
N ARG A 35 7.49 -8.81 -3.94
CA ARG A 35 8.32 -10.02 -3.89
C ARG A 35 8.42 -10.52 -2.45
N ILE A 36 8.45 -11.84 -2.31
CA ILE A 36 8.65 -12.51 -1.02
C ILE A 36 9.91 -13.36 -1.11
N ASN A 37 10.81 -13.16 -0.15
CA ASN A 37 12.02 -13.97 -0.04
C ASN A 37 11.69 -15.28 0.68
N GLU A 38 11.60 -16.36 -0.08
CA GLU A 38 11.25 -17.68 0.43
C GLU A 38 12.27 -18.24 1.42
N ARG A 39 13.53 -17.82 1.33
CA ARG A 39 14.59 -18.28 2.22
C ARG A 39 14.48 -17.73 3.63
N THR A 40 13.97 -16.50 3.78
CA THR A 40 13.83 -15.83 5.07
C THR A 40 12.43 -15.95 5.65
N CYS A 41 11.44 -16.32 4.84
CA CYS A 41 10.06 -16.53 5.28
C CYS A 41 9.98 -17.68 6.30
N GLN A 42 9.34 -17.43 7.44
CA GLN A 42 9.14 -18.41 8.51
C GLN A 42 8.07 -19.47 8.21
N GLY A 43 7.36 -19.32 7.10
CA GLY A 43 6.41 -20.31 6.64
C GLY A 43 5.11 -20.37 7.42
N LEU A 44 4.55 -21.58 7.53
CA LEU A 44 3.23 -21.83 8.15
C LEU A 44 3.08 -21.31 9.58
N GLU A 45 4.16 -21.26 10.33
CA GLU A 45 4.13 -20.81 11.73
C GLU A 45 3.84 -19.32 11.87
N CYS A 46 4.14 -18.54 10.84
CA CYS A 46 3.94 -17.09 10.85
C CYS A 46 2.56 -16.66 10.33
N GLU A 47 2.24 -16.90 9.06
CA GLU A 47 1.00 -16.56 8.35
C GLU A 47 0.50 -15.10 8.52
N LEU A 48 1.25 -14.21 9.14
CA LEU A 48 0.80 -12.86 9.48
C LEU A 48 0.51 -12.01 8.22
N CYS A 49 1.34 -12.11 7.19
CA CYS A 49 1.12 -11.38 5.94
C CYS A 49 -0.17 -11.81 5.22
N ILE A 50 -0.48 -13.10 5.26
CA ILE A 50 -1.71 -13.65 4.67
C ILE A 50 -2.95 -13.12 5.40
N LYS A 51 -2.91 -13.11 6.73
CA LYS A 51 -3.99 -12.58 7.57
C LYS A 51 -4.15 -11.07 7.46
N ALA A 52 -3.06 -10.35 7.25
CA ALA A 52 -3.06 -8.90 7.17
C ALA A 52 -3.55 -8.35 5.82
N CYS A 53 -3.51 -9.13 4.76
CA CYS A 53 -3.85 -8.66 3.43
C CYS A 53 -5.35 -8.33 3.30
N PRO A 54 -5.73 -7.07 3.00
CA PRO A 54 -7.13 -6.67 2.94
C PRO A 54 -7.88 -7.27 1.75
N THR A 55 -7.17 -7.60 0.67
CA THR A 55 -7.74 -8.17 -0.55
C THR A 55 -7.57 -9.67 -0.65
N LYS A 56 -6.91 -10.28 0.34
CA LYS A 56 -6.57 -11.71 0.35
C LYS A 56 -5.75 -12.13 -0.88
N ALA A 57 -4.83 -11.28 -1.29
CA ALA A 57 -3.93 -11.54 -2.41
C ALA A 57 -2.83 -12.55 -2.08
N LEU A 58 -2.57 -12.79 -0.80
CA LEU A 58 -1.56 -13.74 -0.34
C LEU A 58 -2.21 -15.03 0.11
N TYR A 59 -1.63 -16.15 -0.28
CA TYR A 59 -2.11 -17.48 0.06
C TYR A 59 -0.96 -18.45 0.33
N TRP A 60 -1.26 -19.52 1.02
CA TRP A 60 -0.30 -20.59 1.28
C TRP A 60 -0.47 -21.73 0.28
N ARG A 61 0.62 -22.12 -0.37
CA ARG A 61 0.62 -23.25 -1.30
C ARG A 61 2.00 -23.90 -1.36
N ASP A 62 2.04 -25.21 -1.20
CA ASP A 62 3.24 -26.04 -1.37
C ASP A 62 4.47 -25.54 -0.56
N GLY A 63 4.25 -25.14 0.67
CA GLY A 63 5.31 -24.66 1.54
C GLY A 63 5.77 -23.23 1.27
N LYS A 64 5.05 -22.47 0.47
CA LYS A 64 5.39 -21.09 0.06
C LYS A 64 4.20 -20.18 0.13
N VAL A 65 4.48 -18.89 0.36
CA VAL A 65 3.48 -17.84 0.22
C VAL A 65 3.39 -17.44 -1.24
N GLY A 66 2.23 -17.67 -1.83
CA GLY A 66 1.90 -17.26 -3.19
C GLY A 66 1.21 -15.91 -3.22
N ILE A 67 1.27 -15.24 -4.36
CA ILE A 67 0.70 -13.92 -4.57
C ILE A 67 -0.23 -13.96 -5.77
N VAL A 68 -1.46 -13.49 -5.58
CA VAL A 68 -2.39 -13.20 -6.67
C VAL A 68 -2.21 -11.72 -7.02
N GLU A 69 -1.39 -11.42 -8.01
CA GLU A 69 -1.05 -10.05 -8.39
C GLU A 69 -2.27 -9.21 -8.76
N ASP A 70 -3.29 -9.81 -9.35
CA ASP A 70 -4.54 -9.13 -9.72
C ASP A 70 -5.36 -8.63 -8.51
N LEU A 71 -5.11 -9.18 -7.34
CA LEU A 71 -5.75 -8.76 -6.09
C LEU A 71 -4.86 -7.83 -5.25
N CYS A 72 -3.57 -7.80 -5.50
CA CYS A 72 -2.64 -6.97 -4.75
C CYS A 72 -2.82 -5.49 -5.08
N VAL A 73 -3.05 -4.68 -4.06
CA VAL A 73 -3.19 -3.21 -4.17
C VAL A 73 -1.96 -2.46 -3.64
N TYR A 74 -0.89 -3.19 -3.33
CA TYR A 74 0.39 -2.62 -2.88
C TYR A 74 0.27 -1.73 -1.63
N CYS A 75 -0.63 -2.07 -0.70
CA CYS A 75 -0.91 -1.26 0.48
C CYS A 75 0.21 -1.29 1.54
N GLY A 76 1.04 -2.33 1.55
CA GLY A 76 2.13 -2.48 2.52
C GLY A 76 1.77 -3.17 3.83
N ALA A 77 0.55 -3.61 4.03
CA ALA A 77 0.13 -4.29 5.25
C ALA A 77 0.94 -5.57 5.52
N CYS A 78 1.28 -6.33 4.49
CA CYS A 78 2.11 -7.52 4.59
C CYS A 78 3.54 -7.21 5.06
N VAL A 79 4.11 -6.10 4.64
CA VAL A 79 5.43 -5.64 5.10
C VAL A 79 5.38 -5.23 6.57
N LEU A 80 4.33 -4.51 6.98
CA LEU A 80 4.13 -4.12 8.38
C LEU A 80 4.02 -5.30 9.33
N CYS A 81 3.41 -6.39 8.90
CA CYS A 81 3.17 -7.57 9.72
C CYS A 81 4.25 -8.63 9.63
N CYS A 82 5.16 -8.55 8.67
CA CYS A 82 6.24 -9.52 8.53
C CYS A 82 7.23 -9.41 9.70
N ILE A 83 7.51 -10.54 10.34
CA ILE A 83 8.46 -10.61 11.47
C ILE A 83 9.93 -10.61 11.04
N VAL A 84 10.19 -10.76 9.75
CA VAL A 84 11.53 -10.77 9.17
C VAL A 84 11.70 -9.60 8.24
N ASP A 85 12.66 -8.73 8.54
CA ASP A 85 13.00 -7.61 7.67
C ASP A 85 13.50 -8.09 6.30
N ASP A 86 13.16 -7.34 5.26
CA ASP A 86 13.51 -7.63 3.87
C ASP A 86 12.94 -8.95 3.31
N CYS A 87 12.04 -9.61 4.02
CA CYS A 87 11.34 -10.80 3.53
C CYS A 87 10.29 -10.44 2.46
N VAL A 88 9.47 -9.44 2.74
CA VAL A 88 8.48 -8.91 1.78
C VAL A 88 8.96 -7.54 1.31
N GLU A 89 9.10 -7.40 0.00
CA GLU A 89 9.50 -6.14 -0.63
C GLU A 89 8.43 -5.66 -1.58
N ILE A 90 8.01 -4.42 -1.43
CA ILE A 90 7.06 -3.76 -2.30
C ILE A 90 7.71 -2.55 -2.94
N SER A 91 7.55 -2.45 -4.27
CA SER A 91 7.84 -1.26 -5.05
C SER A 91 6.55 -0.78 -5.68
N ARG A 92 6.29 0.50 -5.63
CA ARG A 92 5.07 1.08 -6.18
C ARG A 92 5.29 2.48 -6.70
N LYS A 93 4.50 2.86 -7.69
CA LYS A 93 4.51 4.19 -8.29
C LYS A 93 3.17 4.86 -8.06
N ARG A 94 3.19 6.04 -7.47
CA ARG A 94 1.99 6.87 -7.30
C ARG A 94 1.61 7.55 -8.61
N LYS A 95 0.37 8.00 -8.72
CA LYS A 95 -0.14 8.72 -9.89
C LYS A 95 0.59 10.04 -10.16
N ASP A 96 1.21 10.63 -9.14
CA ASP A 96 2.05 11.83 -9.27
C ASP A 96 3.47 11.55 -9.78
N GLY A 97 3.82 10.29 -10.01
CA GLY A 97 5.13 9.84 -10.48
C GLY A 97 6.12 9.47 -9.39
N ALA A 98 5.79 9.64 -8.11
CA ALA A 98 6.66 9.27 -7.01
C ALA A 98 6.84 7.75 -6.93
N MET A 99 8.10 7.30 -6.88
CA MET A 99 8.46 5.90 -6.67
C MET A 99 8.70 5.65 -5.18
N GLU A 100 8.08 4.60 -4.68
CA GLU A 100 8.21 4.16 -3.30
C GLU A 100 8.64 2.71 -3.26
N ARG A 101 9.63 2.40 -2.42
CA ARG A 101 10.12 1.05 -2.21
C ARG A 101 10.35 0.83 -0.72
N PHE A 102 9.85 -0.26 -0.21
CA PHE A 102 10.01 -0.61 1.19
C PHE A 102 9.97 -2.11 1.42
N SER A 103 10.69 -2.55 2.41
CA SER A 103 10.80 -3.96 2.80
C SER A 103 10.80 -4.15 4.32
N LYS A 104 10.81 -3.05 5.08
CA LYS A 104 10.82 -3.06 6.54
C LYS A 104 9.60 -2.32 7.11
N PRO A 105 9.04 -2.76 8.23
CA PRO A 105 7.92 -2.07 8.88
C PRO A 105 8.20 -0.59 9.15
N TRP A 106 9.41 -0.26 9.55
CA TRP A 106 9.84 1.11 9.79
C TRP A 106 9.73 2.01 8.57
N GLU A 107 10.13 1.51 7.41
CA GLU A 107 10.04 2.25 6.14
C GLU A 107 8.59 2.56 5.76
N VAL A 108 7.68 1.62 5.98
CA VAL A 108 6.24 1.82 5.75
C VAL A 108 5.68 2.89 6.68
N ILE A 109 6.04 2.85 7.96
CA ILE A 109 5.59 3.85 8.95
C ILE A 109 6.09 5.24 8.58
N GLN A 110 7.36 5.39 8.24
CA GLN A 110 7.93 6.67 7.80
C GLN A 110 7.20 7.22 6.56
N LEU A 111 6.93 6.36 5.60
CA LEU A 111 6.24 6.73 4.38
C LEU A 111 4.81 7.19 4.66
N CYS A 112 4.07 6.46 5.48
CA CYS A 112 2.72 6.82 5.91
C CYS A 112 2.72 8.17 6.66
N ASN A 113 3.66 8.38 7.56
CA ASN A 113 3.79 9.64 8.29
C ASN A 113 4.06 10.82 7.35
N LYS A 114 4.95 10.64 6.38
CA LYS A 114 5.26 11.67 5.38
C LYS A 114 4.03 12.04 4.54
N VAL A 115 3.28 11.06 4.08
CA VAL A 115 2.04 11.27 3.30
C VAL A 115 0.97 11.96 4.15
N ASN A 116 0.76 11.48 5.38
CA ASN A 116 -0.22 12.04 6.29
C ASN A 116 0.13 13.48 6.71
N THR A 117 1.40 13.77 6.94
CA THR A 117 1.88 15.12 7.23
C THR A 117 1.58 16.09 6.09
N ARG A 118 1.83 15.67 4.85
CA ARG A 118 1.52 16.49 3.67
C ARG A 118 0.02 16.74 3.51
N ARG A 119 -0.80 15.71 3.69
CA ARG A 119 -2.27 15.83 3.62
C ARG A 119 -2.81 16.75 4.70
N ARG A 120 -2.31 16.60 5.92
CA ARG A 120 -2.69 17.46 7.05
C ARG A 120 -2.33 18.93 6.78
N HIS A 121 -1.11 19.17 6.28
CA HIS A 121 -0.65 20.51 5.95
C HIS A 121 -1.53 21.18 4.89
N LYS A 122 -1.79 20.49 3.78
CA LYS A 122 -2.71 20.97 2.73
C LYS A 122 -4.11 21.27 3.28
N ARG A 123 -4.61 20.43 4.17
CA ARG A 123 -5.93 20.62 4.78
C ARG A 123 -5.96 21.86 5.67
N VAL A 124 -4.93 22.08 6.46
CA VAL A 124 -4.78 23.28 7.29
C VAL A 124 -4.73 24.53 6.42
N GLU A 125 -3.93 24.53 5.35
CA GLU A 125 -3.86 25.66 4.41
C GLU A 125 -5.20 25.96 3.75
N SER A 126 -5.98 24.95 3.39
CA SER A 126 -7.29 25.14 2.75
C SER A 126 -8.34 25.70 3.71
N LEU A 127 -8.30 25.31 4.98
CA LEU A 127 -9.24 25.76 6.01
C LEU A 127 -8.87 27.11 6.61
N PHE A 128 -7.59 27.42 6.68
CA PHE A 128 -7.05 28.62 7.30
C PHE A 128 -6.04 29.29 6.36
N PRO A 129 -6.51 30.04 5.34
CA PRO A 129 -5.62 30.71 4.39
C PRO A 129 -4.65 31.68 5.07
N ASN A 130 -5.09 32.30 6.19
CA ASN A 130 -4.28 33.19 7.00
C ASN A 130 -3.84 32.49 8.30
N PRO A 131 -2.53 32.46 8.61
CA PRO A 131 -2.04 31.87 9.86
C PRO A 131 -2.67 32.48 11.13
N GLU A 132 -3.03 33.77 11.07
CA GLU A 132 -3.68 34.46 12.18
C GLU A 132 -5.04 33.89 12.55
N ASP A 133 -5.84 33.45 11.58
CA ASP A 133 -7.15 32.86 11.80
C ASP A 133 -7.04 31.53 12.55
N TYR A 134 -6.05 30.72 12.19
CA TYR A 134 -5.72 29.49 12.91
C TYR A 134 -5.33 29.77 14.36
N LEU A 135 -4.44 30.75 14.59
CA LEU A 135 -3.98 31.13 15.93
C LEU A 135 -5.10 31.71 16.78
N LYS A 136 -5.98 32.53 16.21
CA LYS A 136 -7.16 33.07 16.92
C LYS A 136 -8.08 31.98 17.40
N ARG A 137 -8.35 30.99 16.53
CA ARG A 137 -9.27 29.89 16.84
C ARG A 137 -8.74 28.97 17.92
N TYR A 138 -7.44 28.67 17.91
CA TYR A 138 -6.81 27.70 18.82
C TYR A 138 -5.99 28.32 19.95
N ARG A 139 -5.92 29.63 20.04
CA ARG A 139 -5.21 30.33 21.11
C ARG A 139 -5.78 30.03 22.51
N ARG A 140 -7.07 29.73 22.58
CA ARG A 140 -7.75 29.36 23.84
C ARG A 140 -7.46 27.91 24.29
N LEU A 141 -6.92 27.07 23.42
CA LEU A 141 -6.60 25.69 23.74
C LEU A 141 -5.20 25.51 24.33
N ARG A 142 -4.43 26.58 24.45
CA ARG A 142 -3.14 26.59 25.16
C ARG A 142 -3.30 26.79 26.66
N ILE A 143 -4.27 26.14 27.27
CA ILE A 143 -4.38 26.10 28.74
C ILE A 143 -3.79 24.74 29.18
N PHE A 144 -2.49 24.65 29.10
CA PHE A 144 -1.69 23.64 29.80
C PHE A 144 -0.46 24.32 30.37
#